data_57d336a86f4328f9cde1b5f39a6537bb
#
_entry.id   57d336a86f4328f9cde1b5f39a6537bb
#
_cell.length_a   1.000
_cell.length_b   1.000
_cell.length_c   1.000
_cell.angle_alpha   90.00
_cell.angle_beta   90.00
_cell.angle_gamma   90.00
#
_symmetry.space_group_name_H-M   'P 1'
#
loop_
_entity.id
_entity.type
_entity.pdbx_description
1 polymer ?
#
loop_
_entity_poly.entity_id
_entity_poly.type
_entity_poly.pdbx_seq_one_letter_code
_entity_poly.pdbx_strand_id
1 'polypeptide(L)'
;MVKKYDAVVIGAGNGGLTAAARLAKEGKRVALIEQHNMPGGFATSFVRGRFEFEPSLHELCDLGSEEKPGAIRALLDDLGVRLEWCPMKDAFRTILTDDPDLKDYTMPFGTKEFTDKMEEYVPGSRESTEKFILLCEELNRAVNYMMEASGHVDPKVMQKEHANFLKCAPYSVNAVLDALKMPKAAQKILGSYWCYIGVPLDRLSFFFYAIMVYKYLIGGAYIPKNRSHAISVALAERVMAFGGEVWCNTRAEKLLMRGGKPWAVQTS
;
A
#
# COMPACT_ATOMS: atom_id res chain seq x y z
N MET A 1 17.63 -28.32 -21.33
CA MET A 1 18.86 -27.48 -21.34
C MET A 1 18.88 -26.64 -20.08
N VAL A 2 20.00 -26.52 -19.38
CA VAL A 2 20.14 -25.66 -18.22
C VAL A 2 20.45 -24.24 -18.72
N LYS A 3 19.52 -23.29 -18.50
CA LYS A 3 19.76 -21.87 -18.77
C LYS A 3 20.49 -21.23 -17.59
N LYS A 4 21.33 -20.24 -17.86
CA LYS A 4 22.09 -19.51 -16.82
C LYS A 4 21.57 -18.09 -16.69
N TYR A 5 21.29 -17.68 -15.46
CA TYR A 5 20.85 -16.34 -15.09
C TYR A 5 21.75 -15.76 -14.01
N ASP A 6 21.74 -14.45 -13.90
CA ASP A 6 22.39 -13.74 -12.80
C ASP A 6 21.45 -13.67 -11.58
N ALA A 7 20.14 -13.69 -11.85
CA ALA A 7 19.09 -13.79 -10.83
C ALA A 7 17.89 -14.62 -11.32
N VAL A 8 17.31 -15.41 -10.42
CA VAL A 8 16.00 -16.05 -10.61
C VAL A 8 15.07 -15.51 -9.55
N VAL A 9 13.99 -14.86 -9.98
CA VAL A 9 12.93 -14.34 -9.10
C VAL A 9 11.77 -15.34 -9.10
N ILE A 10 11.34 -15.75 -7.91
CA ILE A 10 10.27 -16.72 -7.75
C ILE A 10 8.99 -16.00 -7.29
N GLY A 11 7.96 -16.06 -8.12
CA GLY A 11 6.67 -15.41 -7.90
C GLY A 11 6.55 -14.05 -8.59
N ALA A 12 5.56 -13.92 -9.48
CA ALA A 12 5.26 -12.70 -10.24
C ALA A 12 4.17 -11.85 -9.58
N GLY A 13 4.13 -11.77 -8.25
CA GLY A 13 3.42 -10.70 -7.55
C GLY A 13 4.15 -9.37 -7.72
N ASN A 14 3.55 -8.24 -7.31
CA ASN A 14 4.10 -6.90 -7.53
C ASN A 14 5.55 -6.75 -7.02
N GLY A 15 5.87 -7.34 -5.86
CA GLY A 15 7.24 -7.33 -5.33
C GLY A 15 8.24 -8.05 -6.23
N GLY A 16 7.90 -9.26 -6.70
CA GLY A 16 8.75 -10.04 -7.62
C GLY A 16 8.89 -9.37 -8.99
N LEU A 17 7.81 -8.84 -9.54
CA LEU A 17 7.81 -8.09 -10.80
C LEU A 17 8.70 -6.86 -10.71
N THR A 18 8.57 -6.08 -9.64
CA THR A 18 9.40 -4.88 -9.42
C THR A 18 10.87 -5.24 -9.28
N ALA A 19 11.19 -6.27 -8.47
CA ALA A 19 12.57 -6.73 -8.30
C ALA A 19 13.18 -7.23 -9.62
N ALA A 20 12.43 -8.03 -10.37
CA ALA A 20 12.87 -8.56 -11.67
C ALA A 20 13.10 -7.43 -12.69
N ALA A 21 12.16 -6.47 -12.78
CA ALA A 21 12.28 -5.32 -13.68
C ALA A 21 13.50 -4.45 -13.33
N ARG A 22 13.73 -4.20 -12.04
CA ARG A 22 14.89 -3.43 -11.56
C ARG A 22 16.20 -4.12 -11.90
N LEU A 23 16.33 -5.41 -11.59
CA LEU A 23 17.53 -6.18 -11.90
C LEU A 23 17.78 -6.25 -13.42
N ALA A 24 16.75 -6.46 -14.23
CA ALA A 24 16.87 -6.48 -15.68
C ALA A 24 17.28 -5.11 -16.23
N LYS A 25 16.71 -4.00 -15.72
CA LYS A 25 17.12 -2.63 -16.06
C LYS A 25 18.59 -2.37 -15.79
N GLU A 26 19.16 -2.99 -14.74
CA GLU A 26 20.59 -2.93 -14.41
C GLU A 26 21.46 -3.89 -15.25
N GLY A 27 20.90 -4.49 -16.29
CA GLY A 27 21.62 -5.37 -17.22
C GLY A 27 21.87 -6.79 -16.71
N LYS A 28 21.17 -7.21 -15.64
CA LYS A 28 21.24 -8.60 -15.18
C LYS A 28 20.40 -9.51 -16.07
N ARG A 29 20.88 -10.72 -16.33
CA ARG A 29 20.07 -11.77 -16.96
C ARG A 29 19.11 -12.32 -15.91
N VAL A 30 17.83 -12.01 -16.03
CA VAL A 30 16.80 -12.34 -15.03
C VAL A 30 15.82 -13.34 -15.62
N ALA A 31 15.49 -14.38 -14.84
CA ALA A 31 14.29 -15.18 -15.03
C ALA A 31 13.31 -14.88 -13.90
N LEU A 32 12.09 -14.51 -14.25
CA LEU A 32 10.95 -14.42 -13.33
C LEU A 32 10.04 -15.62 -13.58
N ILE A 33 9.83 -16.46 -12.59
CA ILE A 33 9.01 -17.66 -12.71
C ILE A 33 7.76 -17.55 -11.83
N GLU A 34 6.62 -17.94 -12.40
CA GLU A 34 5.30 -17.84 -11.78
C GLU A 34 4.52 -19.15 -12.01
N GLN A 35 3.96 -19.71 -10.95
CA GLN A 35 3.18 -20.95 -11.05
C GLN A 35 1.81 -20.75 -11.68
N HIS A 36 1.23 -19.56 -11.58
CA HIS A 36 -0.04 -19.19 -12.18
C HIS A 36 0.11 -18.92 -13.68
N ASN A 37 -1.01 -18.93 -14.41
CA ASN A 37 -1.03 -18.65 -15.85
C ASN A 37 -0.86 -17.16 -16.20
N MET A 38 -0.87 -16.26 -15.18
CA MET A 38 -0.70 -14.82 -15.35
C MET A 38 0.07 -14.22 -14.18
N PRO A 39 0.80 -13.09 -14.39
CA PRO A 39 1.46 -12.36 -13.32
C PRO A 39 0.46 -11.57 -12.49
N GLY A 40 0.87 -11.15 -11.28
CA GLY A 40 0.14 -10.20 -10.44
C GLY A 40 -0.04 -10.66 -9.01
N GLY A 41 -0.06 -11.96 -8.74
CA GLY A 41 -0.35 -12.45 -7.40
C GLY A 41 -1.74 -11.99 -6.94
N PHE A 42 -1.83 -11.24 -5.83
CA PHE A 42 -3.09 -10.66 -5.38
C PHE A 42 -3.55 -9.43 -6.21
N ALA A 43 -2.66 -8.76 -6.93
CA ALA A 43 -2.99 -7.67 -7.84
C ALA A 43 -3.38 -8.23 -9.23
N THR A 44 -4.40 -9.07 -9.25
CA THR A 44 -4.87 -9.78 -10.44
C THR A 44 -6.38 -9.66 -10.54
N SER A 45 -6.88 -8.76 -11.38
CA SER A 45 -8.30 -8.75 -11.75
C SER A 45 -8.61 -9.92 -12.69
N PHE A 46 -9.83 -10.42 -12.62
CA PHE A 46 -10.27 -11.52 -13.48
C PHE A 46 -11.75 -11.42 -13.85
N VAL A 47 -12.13 -12.12 -14.90
CA VAL A 47 -13.51 -12.12 -15.42
C VAL A 47 -14.14 -13.51 -15.25
N ARG A 48 -15.44 -13.53 -14.88
CA ARG A 48 -16.30 -14.71 -14.88
C ARG A 48 -17.63 -14.38 -15.56
N GLY A 49 -17.83 -14.91 -16.75
CA GLY A 49 -18.96 -14.51 -17.59
C GLY A 49 -18.90 -13.02 -17.93
N ARG A 50 -19.92 -12.24 -17.55
CA ARG A 50 -19.97 -10.79 -17.75
C ARG A 50 -19.44 -9.97 -16.55
N PHE A 51 -19.03 -10.63 -15.48
CA PHE A 51 -18.63 -9.98 -14.25
C PHE A 51 -17.10 -9.90 -14.17
N GLU A 52 -16.61 -8.72 -13.85
CA GLU A 52 -15.21 -8.47 -13.54
C GLU A 52 -15.01 -8.36 -12.04
N PHE A 53 -13.94 -8.96 -11.53
CA PHE A 53 -13.60 -8.99 -10.11
C PHE A 53 -12.24 -8.35 -9.89
N GLU A 54 -12.16 -7.49 -8.87
CA GLU A 54 -10.93 -6.92 -8.34
C GLU A 54 -10.73 -7.48 -6.93
N PRO A 55 -9.90 -8.51 -6.73
CA PRO A 55 -9.89 -9.28 -5.49
C PRO A 55 -9.19 -8.57 -4.33
N SER A 56 -8.27 -7.65 -4.58
CA SER A 56 -7.42 -7.11 -3.54
C SER A 56 -7.16 -5.62 -3.67
N LEU A 57 -6.64 -5.17 -4.80
CA LEU A 57 -6.27 -3.77 -4.96
C LEU A 57 -7.50 -2.94 -5.33
N HIS A 58 -8.15 -2.35 -4.34
CA HIS A 58 -9.30 -1.48 -4.59
C HIS A 58 -8.87 -0.09 -5.05
N GLU A 59 -7.84 0.46 -4.41
CA GLU A 59 -7.26 1.76 -4.72
C GLU A 59 -5.84 1.88 -4.17
N LEU A 60 -5.07 2.82 -4.70
CA LEU A 60 -3.70 3.12 -4.28
C LEU A 60 -3.58 4.56 -3.80
N CYS A 61 -3.04 4.74 -2.61
CA CYS A 61 -2.52 6.04 -2.15
C CYS A 61 -1.07 6.23 -2.61
N ASP A 62 -0.49 7.37 -2.27
CA ASP A 62 0.95 7.69 -2.50
C ASP A 62 1.38 7.68 -3.97
N LEU A 63 0.42 7.92 -4.88
CA LEU A 63 0.71 8.11 -6.30
C LEU A 63 1.21 9.53 -6.58
N GLY A 64 0.60 10.54 -5.95
CA GLY A 64 0.91 11.96 -6.18
C GLY A 64 0.51 12.45 -7.57
N SER A 65 0.82 13.72 -7.88
CA SER A 65 0.66 14.29 -9.20
C SER A 65 1.88 14.01 -10.07
N GLU A 66 1.81 14.44 -11.35
CA GLU A 66 2.97 14.35 -12.25
C GLU A 66 4.08 15.32 -11.83
N GLU A 67 3.72 16.52 -11.34
CA GLU A 67 4.68 17.53 -10.88
C GLU A 67 5.29 17.17 -9.51
N LYS A 68 4.53 16.44 -8.68
CA LYS A 68 4.96 16.01 -7.35
C LYS A 68 4.64 14.52 -7.16
N PRO A 69 5.44 13.64 -7.78
CA PRO A 69 5.17 12.20 -7.71
C PRO A 69 5.35 11.65 -6.31
N GLY A 70 4.39 10.80 -5.90
CA GLY A 70 4.54 9.96 -4.71
C GLY A 70 5.47 8.77 -4.98
N ALA A 71 5.78 8.00 -3.94
CA ALA A 71 6.76 6.92 -4.03
C ALA A 71 6.38 5.84 -5.07
N ILE A 72 5.09 5.53 -5.19
CA ILE A 72 4.62 4.53 -6.16
C ILE A 72 4.81 5.05 -7.60
N ARG A 73 4.42 6.28 -7.89
CA ARG A 73 4.63 6.87 -9.22
C ARG A 73 6.10 6.96 -9.56
N ALA A 74 6.94 7.45 -8.63
CA ALA A 74 8.38 7.56 -8.84
C ALA A 74 9.03 6.19 -9.16
N LEU A 75 8.62 5.12 -8.48
CA LEU A 75 9.07 3.76 -8.74
C LEU A 75 8.65 3.27 -10.13
N LEU A 76 7.38 3.46 -10.50
CA LEU A 76 6.85 3.04 -11.80
C LEU A 76 7.51 3.84 -12.94
N ASP A 77 7.69 5.14 -12.75
CA ASP A 77 8.35 6.03 -13.73
C ASP A 77 9.82 5.64 -13.92
N ASP A 78 10.55 5.33 -12.85
CA ASP A 78 11.93 4.83 -12.94
C ASP A 78 12.00 3.53 -13.74
N LEU A 79 11.04 2.63 -13.58
CA LEU A 79 10.96 1.40 -14.39
C LEU A 79 10.41 1.62 -15.80
N GLY A 80 10.02 2.83 -16.16
CA GLY A 80 9.43 3.16 -17.47
C GLY A 80 8.00 2.63 -17.65
N VAL A 81 7.30 2.36 -16.56
CA VAL A 81 5.89 1.98 -16.56
C VAL A 81 5.04 3.22 -16.70
N ARG A 82 4.14 3.24 -17.69
CA ARG A 82 3.18 4.32 -17.92
C ARG A 82 1.78 3.75 -17.91
N LEU A 83 0.95 4.27 -17.01
CA LEU A 83 -0.45 3.87 -16.86
C LEU A 83 -1.34 5.11 -16.79
N GLU A 84 -2.55 4.97 -17.33
CA GLU A 84 -3.60 5.95 -17.11
C GLU A 84 -4.24 5.69 -15.74
N TRP A 85 -4.32 6.73 -14.92
CA TRP A 85 -4.84 6.66 -13.56
C TRP A 85 -6.18 7.36 -13.44
N CYS A 86 -7.14 6.69 -12.81
CA CYS A 86 -8.46 7.24 -12.50
C CYS A 86 -8.45 7.65 -11.01
N PRO A 87 -8.59 8.96 -10.69
CA PRO A 87 -8.67 9.41 -9.31
C PRO A 87 -10.00 8.95 -8.69
N MET A 88 -9.96 8.54 -7.43
CA MET A 88 -11.14 8.29 -6.63
C MET A 88 -11.78 9.63 -6.24
N LYS A 89 -13.10 9.65 -6.18
CA LYS A 89 -13.86 10.87 -5.89
C LYS A 89 -13.91 11.16 -4.38
N ASP A 90 -14.13 10.12 -3.59
CA ASP A 90 -14.30 10.19 -2.15
C ASP A 90 -13.28 9.27 -1.47
N ALA A 91 -12.89 9.60 -0.24
CA ALA A 91 -11.95 8.79 0.54
C ALA A 91 -12.56 7.42 0.88
N PHE A 92 -13.80 7.43 1.34
CA PHE A 92 -14.62 6.23 1.51
C PHE A 92 -16.09 6.59 1.72
N ARG A 93 -16.93 5.60 1.52
CA ARG A 93 -18.34 5.61 1.94
C ARG A 93 -18.58 4.43 2.88
N THR A 94 -19.17 4.68 4.02
CA THR A 94 -19.53 3.64 4.99
C THR A 94 -20.99 3.73 5.39
N ILE A 95 -21.64 2.58 5.47
CA ILE A 95 -23.00 2.45 5.96
C ILE A 95 -22.95 1.64 7.25
N LEU A 96 -23.35 2.24 8.37
CA LEU A 96 -23.40 1.56 9.66
C LEU A 96 -24.67 0.76 9.76
N THR A 97 -24.57 -0.56 9.59
CA THR A 97 -25.72 -1.48 9.62
C THR A 97 -26.21 -1.82 11.03
N ASP A 98 -25.41 -1.50 12.05
CA ASP A 98 -25.77 -1.58 13.46
C ASP A 98 -26.55 -0.35 13.96
N ASP A 99 -26.66 0.70 13.14
CA ASP A 99 -27.49 1.87 13.42
C ASP A 99 -28.90 1.62 12.84
N PRO A 100 -29.97 1.75 13.65
CA PRO A 100 -31.35 1.57 13.18
C PRO A 100 -31.74 2.46 11.99
N ASP A 101 -31.11 3.64 11.89
CA ASP A 101 -31.37 4.58 10.80
C ASP A 101 -30.51 4.30 9.56
N LEU A 102 -29.71 3.22 9.55
CA LEU A 102 -28.79 2.86 8.46
C LEU A 102 -27.96 4.04 7.98
N LYS A 103 -27.38 4.78 8.94
CA LYS A 103 -26.62 5.99 8.63
C LYS A 103 -25.52 5.74 7.62
N ASP A 104 -25.48 6.62 6.63
CA ASP A 104 -24.63 6.59 5.45
C ASP A 104 -23.70 7.79 5.47
N TYR A 105 -22.40 7.53 5.47
CA TYR A 105 -21.35 8.54 5.60
C TYR A 105 -20.42 8.48 4.42
N THR A 106 -20.30 9.57 3.67
CA THR A 106 -19.32 9.73 2.59
C THR A 106 -18.26 10.73 3.03
N MET A 107 -17.01 10.28 3.13
CA MET A 107 -15.91 11.08 3.62
C MET A 107 -15.03 11.56 2.46
N PRO A 108 -14.69 12.85 2.41
CA PRO A 108 -13.83 13.42 1.37
C PRO A 108 -12.35 13.16 1.67
N PHE A 109 -11.51 13.31 0.63
CA PHE A 109 -10.08 13.52 0.81
C PHE A 109 -9.77 14.94 1.31
N GLY A 110 -8.53 15.17 1.73
CA GLY A 110 -8.09 16.44 2.30
C GLY A 110 -8.33 16.52 3.81
N THR A 111 -7.33 17.00 4.54
CA THR A 111 -7.40 17.02 6.02
C THR A 111 -8.46 17.98 6.53
N LYS A 112 -8.58 19.15 5.90
CA LYS A 112 -9.57 20.14 6.25
C LYS A 112 -10.99 19.69 5.89
N GLU A 113 -11.18 19.23 4.67
CA GLU A 113 -12.46 18.74 4.15
C GLU A 113 -12.96 17.53 4.96
N PHE A 114 -12.04 16.64 5.31
CA PHE A 114 -12.34 15.48 6.16
C PHE A 114 -12.79 15.92 7.56
N THR A 115 -12.07 16.87 8.18
CA THR A 115 -12.43 17.40 9.51
C THR A 115 -13.77 18.12 9.50
N ASP A 116 -14.01 18.95 8.48
CA ASP A 116 -15.27 19.69 8.34
C ASP A 116 -16.44 18.71 8.17
N LYS A 117 -16.25 17.66 7.36
CA LYS A 117 -17.28 16.64 7.12
C LYS A 117 -17.52 15.76 8.34
N MET A 118 -16.47 15.44 9.09
CA MET A 118 -16.59 14.71 10.35
C MET A 118 -17.40 15.51 11.38
N GLU A 119 -17.13 16.81 11.51
CA GLU A 119 -17.88 17.69 12.40
C GLU A 119 -19.35 17.84 11.98
N GLU A 120 -19.62 17.89 10.66
CA GLU A 120 -21.00 17.91 10.13
C GLU A 120 -21.78 16.65 10.55
N TYR A 121 -21.15 15.48 10.44
CA TYR A 121 -21.78 14.20 10.80
C TYR A 121 -21.83 13.95 12.31
N VAL A 122 -20.82 14.41 13.03
CA VAL A 122 -20.68 14.20 14.48
C VAL A 122 -20.28 15.52 15.15
N PRO A 123 -21.25 16.38 15.48
CA PRO A 123 -20.97 17.66 16.14
C PRO A 123 -20.16 17.50 17.43
N GLY A 124 -19.13 18.34 17.58
CA GLY A 124 -18.19 18.30 18.70
C GLY A 124 -16.98 17.36 18.48
N SER A 125 -16.82 16.79 17.29
CA SER A 125 -15.69 15.92 16.96
C SER A 125 -14.47 16.67 16.40
N ARG A 126 -14.60 17.95 16.03
CA ARG A 126 -13.58 18.75 15.34
C ARG A 126 -12.22 18.69 16.03
N GLU A 127 -12.16 19.09 17.28
CA GLU A 127 -10.90 19.17 18.03
C GLU A 127 -10.16 17.81 18.07
N SER A 128 -10.90 16.73 18.33
CA SER A 128 -10.32 15.39 18.39
C SER A 128 -9.88 14.87 17.01
N THR A 129 -10.60 15.23 15.95
CA THR A 129 -10.25 14.90 14.56
C THR A 129 -8.99 15.65 14.11
N GLU A 130 -8.88 16.94 14.41
CA GLU A 130 -7.68 17.74 14.13
C GLU A 130 -6.44 17.18 14.85
N LYS A 131 -6.57 16.84 16.13
CA LYS A 131 -5.50 16.21 16.91
C LYS A 131 -5.11 14.84 16.33
N PHE A 132 -6.07 14.05 15.91
CA PHE A 132 -5.80 12.78 15.25
C PHE A 132 -4.99 12.96 13.96
N ILE A 133 -5.41 13.89 13.10
CA ILE A 133 -4.71 14.19 11.83
C ILE A 133 -3.29 14.70 12.10
N LEU A 134 -3.11 15.57 13.08
CA LEU A 134 -1.79 16.07 13.48
C LEU A 134 -0.88 14.93 13.94
N LEU A 135 -1.38 13.99 14.76
CA LEU A 135 -0.61 12.81 15.15
C LEU A 135 -0.24 11.94 13.95
N CYS A 136 -1.17 11.73 13.01
CA CYS A 136 -0.89 10.98 11.80
C CYS A 136 0.22 11.64 10.97
N GLU A 137 0.22 12.96 10.83
CA GLU A 137 1.26 13.73 10.17
C GLU A 137 2.62 13.58 10.87
N GLU A 138 2.65 13.71 12.19
CA GLU A 138 3.88 13.58 12.97
C GLU A 138 4.48 12.17 12.86
N LEU A 139 3.64 11.12 12.88
CA LEU A 139 4.10 9.76 12.67
C LEU A 139 4.67 9.54 11.26
N ASN A 140 4.05 10.13 10.24
CA ASN A 140 4.58 10.09 8.87
C ASN A 140 5.93 10.80 8.75
N ARG A 141 6.12 11.95 9.41
CA ARG A 141 7.43 12.64 9.46
C ARG A 141 8.50 11.77 10.12
N ALA A 142 8.16 11.07 11.21
CA ALA A 142 9.07 10.15 11.87
C ALA A 142 9.50 9.00 10.94
N VAL A 143 8.58 8.44 10.17
CA VAL A 143 8.88 7.39 9.19
C VAL A 143 9.80 7.91 8.09
N ASN A 144 9.52 9.08 7.53
CA ASN A 144 10.37 9.67 6.50
C ASN A 144 11.80 9.89 7.02
N TYR A 145 11.95 10.42 8.23
CA TYR A 145 13.26 10.54 8.89
C TYR A 145 13.97 9.19 9.02
N MET A 146 13.28 8.13 9.49
CA MET A 146 13.87 6.80 9.61
C MET A 146 14.29 6.21 8.27
N MET A 147 13.53 6.46 7.21
CA MET A 147 13.87 6.01 5.84
C MET A 147 15.09 6.75 5.30
N GLU A 148 15.16 8.07 5.46
CA GLU A 148 16.28 8.91 5.04
C GLU A 148 17.57 8.56 5.80
N ALA A 149 17.44 8.26 7.09
CA ALA A 149 18.57 7.82 7.93
C ALA A 149 19.13 6.44 7.54
N SER A 150 18.45 5.68 6.66
CA SER A 150 18.93 4.39 6.13
C SER A 150 19.42 3.41 7.20
N GLY A 151 18.74 3.36 8.35
CA GLY A 151 19.07 2.51 9.50
C GLY A 151 20.00 3.15 10.54
N HIS A 152 20.50 4.37 10.31
CA HIS A 152 21.32 5.15 11.27
C HIS A 152 20.47 6.20 12.01
N VAL A 153 19.40 5.74 12.65
CA VAL A 153 18.47 6.61 13.38
C VAL A 153 19.10 7.14 14.67
N ASP A 154 19.16 8.47 14.83
CA ASP A 154 19.64 9.09 16.07
C ASP A 154 18.52 9.07 17.15
N PRO A 155 18.72 8.38 18.28
CA PRO A 155 17.74 8.34 19.36
C PRO A 155 17.39 9.71 19.96
N LYS A 156 18.33 10.66 19.94
CA LYS A 156 18.08 12.02 20.47
C LYS A 156 17.14 12.81 19.56
N VAL A 157 17.29 12.65 18.23
CA VAL A 157 16.36 13.24 17.25
C VAL A 157 14.99 12.62 17.43
N MET A 158 14.89 11.29 17.55
CA MET A 158 13.62 10.61 17.79
C MET A 158 12.93 11.11 19.08
N GLN A 159 13.67 11.27 20.16
CA GLN A 159 13.09 11.77 21.43
C GLN A 159 12.65 13.22 21.35
N LYS A 160 13.41 14.08 20.66
CA LYS A 160 13.14 15.53 20.60
C LYS A 160 12.09 15.90 19.56
N GLU A 161 12.20 15.34 18.35
CA GLU A 161 11.43 15.77 17.20
C GLU A 161 10.27 14.83 16.83
N HIS A 162 10.35 13.56 17.30
CA HIS A 162 9.37 12.51 17.02
C HIS A 162 8.82 11.86 18.29
N ALA A 163 8.68 12.63 19.37
CA ALA A 163 8.24 12.11 20.67
C ALA A 163 6.86 11.44 20.62
N ASN A 164 5.94 11.95 19.80
CA ASN A 164 4.61 11.39 19.68
C ASN A 164 4.63 10.02 18.95
N PHE A 165 5.57 9.82 18.01
CA PHE A 165 5.82 8.49 17.45
C PHE A 165 6.15 7.48 18.56
N LEU A 166 7.13 7.80 19.42
CA LEU A 166 7.54 6.91 20.51
C LEU A 166 6.43 6.65 21.52
N LYS A 167 5.55 7.66 21.77
CA LYS A 167 4.42 7.54 22.68
C LYS A 167 3.27 6.72 22.11
N CYS A 168 2.93 6.92 20.83
CA CYS A 168 1.70 6.37 20.25
C CYS A 168 1.89 5.03 19.55
N ALA A 169 3.09 4.75 19.03
CA ALA A 169 3.36 3.53 18.25
C ALA A 169 3.02 2.21 18.96
N PRO A 170 3.23 2.04 20.27
CA PRO A 170 2.91 0.79 20.96
C PRO A 170 1.41 0.61 21.28
N TYR A 171 0.59 1.64 21.11
CA TYR A 171 -0.83 1.58 21.46
C TYR A 171 -1.70 1.18 20.28
N SER A 172 -2.87 0.62 20.60
CA SER A 172 -3.89 0.32 19.61
C SER A 172 -4.61 1.59 19.12
N VAL A 173 -5.25 1.50 17.96
CA VAL A 173 -6.05 2.60 17.41
C VAL A 173 -7.09 3.06 18.43
N ASN A 174 -7.89 2.12 18.97
CA ASN A 174 -8.92 2.47 19.94
C ASN A 174 -8.35 3.19 21.17
N ALA A 175 -7.21 2.74 21.70
CA ALA A 175 -6.59 3.37 22.85
C ALA A 175 -6.20 4.83 22.58
N VAL A 176 -5.66 5.13 21.40
CA VAL A 176 -5.30 6.50 21.02
C VAL A 176 -6.54 7.36 20.76
N LEU A 177 -7.55 6.85 20.06
CA LEU A 177 -8.79 7.59 19.82
C LEU A 177 -9.54 7.91 21.11
N ASP A 178 -9.53 7.00 22.08
CA ASP A 178 -10.10 7.24 23.43
C ASP A 178 -9.30 8.27 24.21
N ALA A 179 -7.96 8.23 24.15
CA ALA A 179 -7.09 9.25 24.76
C ALA A 179 -7.30 10.65 24.16
N LEU A 180 -7.62 10.74 22.86
CA LEU A 180 -8.01 11.97 22.19
C LEU A 180 -9.43 12.43 22.53
N LYS A 181 -10.20 11.65 23.32
CA LYS A 181 -11.60 11.88 23.66
C LYS A 181 -12.50 12.00 22.41
N MET A 182 -12.16 11.28 21.36
CA MET A 182 -12.95 11.28 20.13
C MET A 182 -14.34 10.66 20.39
N PRO A 183 -15.45 11.31 19.98
CA PRO A 183 -16.78 10.73 20.10
C PRO A 183 -16.88 9.35 19.46
N LYS A 184 -17.59 8.42 20.09
CA LYS A 184 -17.69 7.02 19.60
C LYS A 184 -18.28 6.91 18.17
N ALA A 185 -19.19 7.82 17.80
CA ALA A 185 -19.71 7.89 16.43
C ALA A 185 -18.61 8.25 15.43
N ALA A 186 -17.74 9.22 15.75
CA ALA A 186 -16.60 9.59 14.91
C ALA A 186 -15.56 8.44 14.82
N GLN A 187 -15.32 7.73 15.93
CA GLN A 187 -14.46 6.54 15.93
C GLN A 187 -15.00 5.45 14.99
N LYS A 188 -16.33 5.22 14.96
CA LYS A 188 -16.95 4.25 14.03
C LYS A 188 -16.75 4.66 12.57
N ILE A 189 -16.95 5.93 12.23
CA ILE A 189 -16.74 6.43 10.87
C ILE A 189 -15.27 6.28 10.48
N LEU A 190 -14.36 6.81 11.30
CA LEU A 190 -12.91 6.71 11.05
C LEU A 190 -12.44 5.27 10.96
N GLY A 191 -13.04 4.39 11.76
CA GLY A 191 -12.74 2.97 11.78
C GLY A 191 -12.90 2.24 10.44
N SER A 192 -13.63 2.80 9.48
CA SER A 192 -13.88 2.15 8.17
C SER A 192 -12.60 1.75 7.42
N TYR A 193 -11.51 2.45 7.64
CA TYR A 193 -10.20 2.11 7.04
C TYR A 193 -9.54 0.83 7.61
N TRP A 194 -10.06 0.23 8.68
CA TRP A 194 -9.47 -0.99 9.26
C TRP A 194 -9.32 -2.14 8.26
N CYS A 195 -10.25 -2.22 7.29
CA CYS A 195 -10.29 -3.30 6.31
C CYS A 195 -9.05 -3.35 5.40
N TYR A 196 -8.33 -2.23 5.20
CA TYR A 196 -7.08 -2.19 4.44
C TYR A 196 -5.92 -2.92 5.13
N ILE A 197 -5.97 -3.07 6.45
CA ILE A 197 -4.95 -3.77 7.24
C ILE A 197 -5.46 -5.13 7.73
N GLY A 198 -6.79 -5.26 7.91
CA GLY A 198 -7.44 -6.51 8.28
C GLY A 198 -7.26 -6.93 9.75
N VAL A 199 -6.88 -5.99 10.63
CA VAL A 199 -6.74 -6.21 12.07
C VAL A 199 -7.76 -5.35 12.81
N PRO A 200 -8.53 -5.89 13.77
CA PRO A 200 -9.46 -5.11 14.59
C PRO A 200 -8.78 -3.94 15.31
N LEU A 201 -9.46 -2.79 15.42
CA LEU A 201 -8.89 -1.53 15.91
C LEU A 201 -8.42 -1.57 17.37
N ASP A 202 -8.92 -2.49 18.17
CA ASP A 202 -8.49 -2.74 19.56
C ASP A 202 -7.11 -3.41 19.64
N ARG A 203 -6.66 -4.04 18.56
CA ARG A 203 -5.37 -4.73 18.44
C ARG A 203 -4.47 -4.14 17.35
N LEU A 204 -5.03 -3.38 16.40
CA LEU A 204 -4.26 -2.72 15.36
C LEU A 204 -3.38 -1.63 15.97
N SER A 205 -2.06 -1.72 15.74
CA SER A 205 -1.14 -0.65 16.13
C SER A 205 -1.54 0.67 15.48
N PHE A 206 -1.62 1.73 16.30
CA PHE A 206 -1.91 3.07 15.83
C PHE A 206 -0.91 3.56 14.78
N PHE A 207 0.35 3.14 14.89
CA PHE A 207 1.40 3.49 13.95
C PHE A 207 1.04 3.13 12.49
N PHE A 208 0.71 1.86 12.22
CA PHE A 208 0.36 1.43 10.86
C PHE A 208 -0.91 2.10 10.35
N TYR A 209 -1.89 2.24 11.22
CA TYR A 209 -3.15 2.88 10.88
C TYR A 209 -2.98 4.35 10.53
N ALA A 210 -2.24 5.10 11.35
CA ALA A 210 -1.99 6.52 11.16
C ALA A 210 -1.27 6.84 9.85
N ILE A 211 -0.23 6.05 9.52
CA ILE A 211 0.52 6.23 8.27
C ILE A 211 -0.39 5.99 7.07
N MET A 212 -1.14 4.91 7.08
CA MET A 212 -2.05 4.58 6.00
C MET A 212 -3.10 5.69 5.81
N VAL A 213 -3.83 6.06 6.88
CA VAL A 213 -4.89 7.07 6.80
C VAL A 213 -4.34 8.42 6.32
N TYR A 214 -3.18 8.85 6.83
CA TYR A 214 -2.57 10.12 6.42
C TYR A 214 -2.21 10.13 4.92
N LYS A 215 -1.64 9.04 4.41
CA LYS A 215 -1.31 8.90 3.00
C LYS A 215 -2.53 9.01 2.09
N TYR A 216 -3.65 8.38 2.48
CA TYR A 216 -4.92 8.52 1.76
C TYR A 216 -5.47 9.93 1.84
N LEU A 217 -5.54 10.53 3.03
CA LEU A 217 -6.12 11.87 3.21
C LEU A 217 -5.36 12.96 2.45
N ILE A 218 -4.03 12.88 2.40
CA ILE A 218 -3.18 13.90 1.74
C ILE A 218 -3.00 13.62 0.25
N GLY A 219 -2.74 12.37 -0.09
CA GLY A 219 -2.36 11.97 -1.46
C GLY A 219 -3.53 11.63 -2.36
N GLY A 220 -4.73 11.51 -1.78
CA GLY A 220 -5.86 10.93 -2.49
C GLY A 220 -5.64 9.44 -2.81
N ALA A 221 -6.57 8.86 -3.53
CA ALA A 221 -6.48 7.49 -4.00
C ALA A 221 -6.76 7.38 -5.50
N TYR A 222 -6.18 6.39 -6.13
CA TYR A 222 -6.23 6.18 -7.56
C TYR A 222 -6.36 4.69 -7.87
N ILE A 223 -7.04 4.37 -8.95
CA ILE A 223 -7.05 3.05 -9.55
C ILE A 223 -6.49 3.14 -10.98
N PRO A 224 -5.66 2.21 -11.44
CA PRO A 224 -5.25 2.22 -12.83
C PRO A 224 -6.45 1.89 -13.72
N LYS A 225 -6.56 2.56 -14.86
CA LYS A 225 -7.48 2.15 -15.91
C LYS A 225 -7.19 0.69 -16.28
N ASN A 226 -8.21 -0.14 -16.43
CA ASN A 226 -8.13 -1.58 -16.59
C ASN A 226 -7.68 -2.35 -15.33
N ARG A 227 -7.91 -1.80 -14.15
CA ARG A 227 -7.77 -2.48 -12.85
C ARG A 227 -6.32 -2.79 -12.43
N SER A 228 -6.19 -3.50 -11.32
CA SER A 228 -4.87 -3.81 -10.73
C SER A 228 -3.97 -4.64 -11.64
N HIS A 229 -4.54 -5.52 -12.45
CA HIS A 229 -3.77 -6.37 -13.36
C HIS A 229 -2.97 -5.57 -14.40
N ALA A 230 -3.42 -4.35 -14.76
CA ALA A 230 -2.68 -3.47 -15.65
C ALA A 230 -1.27 -3.12 -15.11
N ILE A 231 -1.13 -2.94 -13.79
CA ILE A 231 0.19 -2.70 -13.16
C ILE A 231 1.08 -3.92 -13.36
N SER A 232 0.54 -5.11 -13.09
CA SER A 232 1.29 -6.36 -13.14
C SER A 232 1.74 -6.69 -14.56
N VAL A 233 0.88 -6.49 -15.54
CA VAL A 233 1.21 -6.68 -16.96
C VAL A 233 2.28 -5.69 -17.40
N ALA A 234 2.11 -4.39 -17.08
CA ALA A 234 3.08 -3.38 -17.46
C ALA A 234 4.46 -3.61 -16.83
N LEU A 235 4.53 -4.08 -15.59
CA LEU A 235 5.80 -4.48 -14.96
C LEU A 235 6.41 -5.70 -15.63
N ALA A 236 5.62 -6.73 -15.98
CA ALA A 236 6.11 -7.90 -16.71
C ALA A 236 6.67 -7.52 -18.09
N GLU A 237 5.99 -6.61 -18.81
CA GLU A 237 6.48 -6.06 -20.07
C GLU A 237 7.82 -5.34 -19.91
N ARG A 238 8.03 -4.63 -18.78
CA ARG A 238 9.33 -3.99 -18.49
C ARG A 238 10.43 -5.02 -18.25
N VAL A 239 10.14 -6.11 -17.51
CA VAL A 239 11.10 -7.21 -17.36
C VAL A 239 11.58 -7.71 -18.72
N MET A 240 10.64 -7.98 -19.63
CA MET A 240 10.95 -8.49 -20.98
C MET A 240 11.65 -7.42 -21.83
N ALA A 241 11.23 -6.17 -21.80
CA ALA A 241 11.83 -5.07 -22.56
C ALA A 241 13.29 -4.79 -22.13
N PHE A 242 13.65 -5.07 -20.88
CA PHE A 242 15.02 -4.99 -20.38
C PHE A 242 15.82 -6.29 -20.59
N GLY A 243 15.29 -7.26 -21.37
CA GLY A 243 15.96 -8.51 -21.72
C GLY A 243 15.81 -9.63 -20.69
N GLY A 244 14.95 -9.49 -19.68
CA GLY A 244 14.57 -10.57 -18.78
C GLY A 244 13.56 -11.53 -19.40
N GLU A 245 13.36 -12.68 -18.78
CA GLU A 245 12.38 -13.68 -19.18
C GLU A 245 11.31 -13.82 -18.11
N VAL A 246 10.03 -13.93 -18.52
CA VAL A 246 8.88 -14.17 -17.63
C VAL A 246 8.24 -15.50 -18.02
N TRP A 247 8.19 -16.43 -17.08
CA TRP A 247 7.68 -17.79 -17.29
C TRP A 247 6.48 -18.04 -16.37
N CYS A 248 5.30 -17.94 -16.93
CA CYS A 248 4.07 -18.39 -16.27
C CYS A 248 3.88 -19.91 -16.40
N ASN A 249 2.92 -20.47 -15.66
CA ASN A 249 2.69 -21.92 -15.57
C ASN A 249 3.97 -22.71 -15.20
N THR A 250 4.87 -22.08 -14.43
CA THR A 250 6.18 -22.62 -14.08
C THR A 250 6.35 -22.56 -12.56
N ARG A 251 6.19 -23.69 -11.90
CA ARG A 251 6.30 -23.75 -10.44
C ARG A 251 7.75 -23.99 -10.03
N ALA A 252 8.26 -23.18 -9.09
CA ALA A 252 9.50 -23.48 -8.39
C ALA A 252 9.25 -24.59 -7.37
N GLU A 253 9.91 -25.75 -7.57
CA GLU A 253 9.71 -26.91 -6.70
C GLU A 253 10.82 -27.03 -5.67
N LYS A 254 12.06 -26.72 -6.06
CA LYS A 254 13.21 -26.92 -5.18
C LYS A 254 14.34 -25.94 -5.49
N LEU A 255 14.96 -25.43 -4.44
CA LEU A 255 16.26 -24.74 -4.52
C LEU A 255 17.38 -25.79 -4.42
N LEU A 256 18.22 -25.86 -5.43
CA LEU A 256 19.38 -26.72 -5.44
C LEU A 256 20.57 -25.95 -4.85
N MET A 257 21.20 -26.56 -3.85
CA MET A 257 22.30 -25.93 -3.08
C MET A 257 23.65 -26.54 -3.48
N ARG A 258 24.68 -25.70 -3.58
CA ARG A 258 26.06 -26.11 -3.74
C ARG A 258 26.96 -25.28 -2.81
N GLY A 259 27.71 -25.95 -1.93
CA GLY A 259 28.55 -25.26 -0.97
C GLY A 259 27.81 -24.27 -0.04
N GLY A 260 26.58 -24.63 0.37
CA GLY A 260 25.73 -23.80 1.23
C GLY A 260 25.04 -22.62 0.52
N LYS A 261 25.22 -22.44 -0.78
CA LYS A 261 24.62 -21.36 -1.58
C LYS A 261 23.62 -21.90 -2.61
N PRO A 262 22.51 -21.21 -2.86
CA PRO A 262 21.60 -21.54 -3.98
C PRO A 262 22.38 -21.42 -5.30
N TRP A 263 22.29 -22.45 -6.16
CA TRP A 263 22.92 -22.43 -7.47
C TRP A 263 21.95 -22.71 -8.62
N ALA A 264 20.81 -23.31 -8.35
CA ALA A 264 19.77 -23.54 -9.34
C ALA A 264 18.39 -23.62 -8.69
N VAL A 265 17.36 -23.40 -9.51
CA VAL A 265 15.94 -23.64 -9.19
C VAL A 265 15.45 -24.77 -10.08
N GLN A 266 14.91 -25.81 -9.48
CA GLN A 266 14.18 -26.85 -10.18
C GLN A 266 12.74 -26.40 -10.35
N THR A 267 12.22 -26.52 -11.57
CA THR A 267 10.85 -26.17 -11.93
C THR A 267 10.09 -27.37 -12.44
N SER A 268 8.76 -27.32 -12.37
CA SER A 268 7.86 -28.27 -13.03
C SER A 268 7.95 -28.20 -14.54
#